data_16f88c7ffd11b8c3a27cb0fb13c6765e
#
_entry.id   16f88c7ffd11b8c3a27cb0fb13c6765e
#
_cell.length_a   1.000
_cell.length_b   1.000
_cell.length_c   1.000
_cell.angle_alpha   90.00
_cell.angle_beta   90.00
_cell.angle_gamma   90.00
#
_symmetry.space_group_name_H-M   'P 1'
#
loop_
_entity.id
_entity.type
_entity.pdbx_description
1 polymer ?
#
loop_
_entity_poly.entity_id
_entity_poly.type
_entity_poly.pdbx_seq_one_letter_code
_entity_poly.pdbx_strand_id
1 'polypeptide(L)'
;YNSVMSPTRQVIQIAEKDGYDVFASWAKLLQVVGLSRLTAYHGPLIYSEYGKPTSPIYYDSEEDLYDSFFEVLDEVSAVFNANKTYVGMKKFDATYNGDVSKWIKFINSMRLRLAIRLSKVDPALAKTQGEKAIADAGGLILTNADNFNISLYGGKMPVAVICFEWQDTRMGAGLEEFMVGLKDSRM
;
A
#
# COMPACT_ATOMS: atom_id res chain seq x y z
N TYR A 1 11.48 2.69 -6.80
CA TYR A 1 10.55 3.60 -7.46
C TYR A 1 10.13 3.06 -8.84
N ASN A 2 11.03 2.94 -9.80
CA ASN A 2 10.69 2.45 -11.16
C ASN A 2 10.11 1.03 -11.19
N SER A 3 10.50 0.16 -10.26
CA SER A 3 9.95 -1.20 -10.12
C SER A 3 8.46 -1.23 -9.73
N VAL A 4 7.92 -0.11 -9.26
CA VAL A 4 6.48 0.05 -8.98
C VAL A 4 5.82 0.84 -10.10
N MET A 5 6.34 2.01 -10.43
CA MET A 5 5.68 2.95 -11.34
C MET A 5 5.57 2.45 -12.77
N SER A 6 6.65 1.90 -13.33
CA SER A 6 6.65 1.47 -14.73
C SER A 6 5.67 0.30 -15.00
N PRO A 7 5.72 -0.83 -14.29
CA PRO A 7 4.81 -1.95 -14.57
C PRO A 7 3.36 -1.62 -14.23
N THR A 8 3.09 -0.93 -13.11
CA THR A 8 1.71 -0.57 -12.75
C THR A 8 1.09 0.40 -13.74
N ARG A 9 1.87 1.38 -14.24
CA ARG A 9 1.38 2.28 -15.30
C ARG A 9 1.02 1.54 -16.58
N GLN A 10 1.84 0.57 -17.01
CA GLN A 10 1.53 -0.25 -18.18
C GLN A 10 0.23 -1.03 -17.98
N VAL A 11 0.05 -1.64 -16.80
CA VAL A 11 -1.20 -2.34 -16.47
C VAL A 11 -2.39 -1.40 -16.49
N ILE A 12 -2.28 -0.20 -15.90
CA ILE A 12 -3.35 0.79 -15.89
C ILE A 12 -3.74 1.16 -17.34
N GLN A 13 -2.77 1.53 -18.17
CA GLN A 13 -3.02 1.94 -19.57
C GLN A 13 -3.70 0.85 -20.40
N ILE A 14 -3.25 -0.39 -20.26
CA ILE A 14 -3.84 -1.53 -20.99
C ILE A 14 -5.25 -1.83 -20.43
N ALA A 15 -5.39 -1.88 -19.13
CA ALA A 15 -6.65 -2.21 -18.48
C ALA A 15 -7.73 -1.17 -18.73
N GLU A 16 -7.40 0.12 -18.67
CA GLU A 16 -8.33 1.21 -19.00
C GLU A 16 -8.74 1.18 -20.47
N LYS A 17 -7.81 0.91 -21.40
CA LYS A 17 -8.09 0.78 -22.82
C LYS A 17 -9.03 -0.38 -23.13
N ASP A 18 -8.86 -1.50 -22.45
CA ASP A 18 -9.55 -2.76 -22.72
C ASP A 18 -10.77 -2.98 -21.81
N GLY A 19 -11.10 -2.02 -20.93
CA GLY A 19 -12.28 -2.04 -20.06
C GLY A 19 -12.15 -3.00 -18.85
N TYR A 20 -10.92 -3.23 -18.35
CA TYR A 20 -10.66 -4.05 -17.17
C TYR A 20 -10.52 -3.18 -15.90
N ASP A 21 -11.59 -2.52 -15.49
CA ASP A 21 -11.58 -1.52 -14.41
C ASP A 21 -11.02 -2.04 -13.09
N VAL A 22 -11.30 -3.31 -12.75
CA VAL A 22 -10.79 -3.93 -11.52
C VAL A 22 -9.26 -4.05 -11.55
N PHE A 23 -8.66 -4.41 -12.69
CA PHE A 23 -7.20 -4.48 -12.82
C PHE A 23 -6.56 -3.09 -12.82
N ALA A 24 -7.17 -2.10 -13.47
CA ALA A 24 -6.69 -0.71 -13.44
C ALA A 24 -6.67 -0.19 -12.00
N SER A 25 -7.79 -0.34 -11.29
CA SER A 25 -7.93 0.06 -9.89
C SER A 25 -6.95 -0.69 -8.98
N TRP A 26 -6.78 -1.99 -9.20
CA TRP A 26 -5.81 -2.78 -8.43
C TRP A 26 -4.37 -2.28 -8.62
N ALA A 27 -3.97 -1.98 -9.84
CA ALA A 27 -2.64 -1.43 -10.13
C ALA A 27 -2.44 -0.04 -9.51
N LYS A 28 -3.47 0.83 -9.52
CA LYS A 28 -3.46 2.12 -8.81
C LYS A 28 -3.28 1.93 -7.30
N LEU A 29 -3.98 0.96 -6.69
CA LEU A 29 -3.80 0.62 -5.27
C LEU A 29 -2.34 0.22 -4.96
N LEU A 30 -1.73 -0.61 -5.81
CA LEU A 30 -0.34 -1.03 -5.62
C LEU A 30 0.65 0.14 -5.74
N GLN A 31 0.34 1.16 -6.56
CA GLN A 31 1.11 2.41 -6.55
C GLN A 31 1.01 3.11 -5.20
N VAL A 32 -0.19 3.27 -4.65
CA VAL A 32 -0.36 3.88 -3.32
C VAL A 32 0.44 3.13 -2.26
N VAL A 33 0.40 1.79 -2.26
CA VAL A 33 1.16 0.96 -1.31
C VAL A 33 2.66 1.20 -1.41
N GLY A 34 3.20 1.19 -2.63
CA GLY A 34 4.64 1.38 -2.86
C GLY A 34 5.09 2.81 -2.60
N LEU A 35 4.36 3.79 -3.13
CA LEU A 35 4.75 5.20 -3.04
C LEU A 35 4.57 5.79 -1.65
N SER A 36 3.52 5.41 -0.92
CA SER A 36 3.35 5.86 0.47
C SER A 36 4.47 5.39 1.40
N ARG A 37 5.07 4.24 1.10
CA ARG A 37 6.27 3.78 1.80
C ARG A 37 7.51 4.57 1.34
N LEU A 38 7.61 4.82 0.05
CA LEU A 38 8.77 5.49 -0.53
C LEU A 38 8.85 6.97 -0.09
N THR A 39 7.72 7.71 -0.12
CA THR A 39 7.69 9.09 0.37
C THR A 39 8.02 9.18 1.87
N ALA A 40 7.67 8.17 2.66
CA ALA A 40 8.04 8.13 4.08
C ALA A 40 9.56 8.03 4.32
N TYR A 41 10.35 7.60 3.34
CA TYR A 41 11.81 7.53 3.42
C TYR A 41 12.50 8.71 2.72
N HIS A 42 11.92 9.22 1.63
CA HIS A 42 12.58 10.12 0.71
C HIS A 42 11.90 11.50 0.57
N GLY A 43 10.71 11.68 1.16
CA GLY A 43 9.91 12.91 1.02
C GLY A 43 9.25 13.02 -0.36
N PRO A 44 9.32 14.19 -1.03
CA PRO A 44 8.69 14.43 -2.33
C PRO A 44 9.08 13.42 -3.41
N LEU A 45 8.12 13.04 -4.26
CA LEU A 45 8.31 12.08 -5.35
C LEU A 45 7.76 12.63 -6.66
N ILE A 46 8.22 12.11 -7.80
CA ILE A 46 7.62 12.38 -9.10
C ILE A 46 6.45 11.40 -9.28
N TYR A 47 5.22 11.84 -9.11
CA TYR A 47 4.01 11.03 -9.28
C TYR A 47 3.14 11.53 -10.42
N SER A 48 2.64 12.76 -10.32
CA SER A 48 1.73 13.38 -11.29
C SER A 48 2.36 13.55 -12.68
N GLU A 49 3.66 13.78 -12.75
CA GLU A 49 4.41 13.98 -13.99
C GLU A 49 5.15 12.74 -14.48
N TYR A 50 5.02 11.60 -13.79
CA TYR A 50 5.72 10.39 -14.18
C TYR A 50 5.37 9.94 -15.61
N GLY A 51 6.41 9.87 -16.45
CA GLY A 51 6.31 9.43 -17.83
C GLY A 51 5.59 10.41 -18.76
N LYS A 52 5.43 11.68 -18.38
CA LYS A 52 5.07 12.76 -19.32
C LYS A 52 6.33 13.13 -20.13
N PRO A 53 6.16 13.51 -21.42
CA PRO A 53 7.27 13.92 -22.28
C PRO A 53 7.69 15.39 -22.04
N THR A 54 7.53 15.88 -20.81
CA THR A 54 7.82 17.25 -20.42
C THR A 54 9.19 17.37 -19.75
N SER A 55 9.83 18.55 -19.92
CA SER A 55 11.06 18.91 -19.22
C SER A 55 11.01 20.39 -18.89
N PRO A 56 11.29 20.80 -17.65
CA PRO A 56 11.69 19.97 -16.49
C PRO A 56 10.54 19.14 -15.92
N ILE A 57 10.86 18.06 -15.21
CA ILE A 57 9.93 17.24 -14.45
C ILE A 57 10.03 17.68 -12.98
N TYR A 58 8.88 17.96 -12.36
CA TYR A 58 8.81 18.42 -10.97
C TYR A 58 8.42 17.29 -10.02
N TYR A 59 8.86 17.42 -8.78
CA TYR A 59 8.45 16.54 -7.68
C TYR A 59 7.13 17.06 -7.11
N ASP A 60 6.20 16.14 -6.88
CA ASP A 60 5.01 16.42 -6.07
C ASP A 60 5.41 16.50 -4.60
N SER A 61 4.83 17.44 -3.87
CA SER A 61 5.02 17.56 -2.43
C SER A 61 4.44 16.35 -1.69
N GLU A 62 4.81 16.14 -0.43
CA GLU A 62 4.18 15.09 0.38
C GLU A 62 2.69 15.35 0.57
N GLU A 63 2.26 16.61 0.66
CA GLU A 63 0.85 17.01 0.73
C GLU A 63 0.09 16.57 -0.53
N ASP A 64 0.56 16.95 -1.71
CA ASP A 64 -0.04 16.57 -3.00
C ASP A 64 -0.09 15.04 -3.18
N LEU A 65 0.95 14.34 -2.72
CA LEU A 65 0.99 12.88 -2.77
C LEU A 65 -0.09 12.24 -1.88
N TYR A 66 -0.27 12.74 -0.65
CA TYR A 66 -1.28 12.20 0.26
C TYR A 66 -2.70 12.47 -0.23
N ASP A 67 -2.96 13.67 -0.76
CA ASP A 67 -4.24 14.00 -1.39
C ASP A 67 -4.53 13.05 -2.54
N SER A 68 -3.57 12.88 -3.45
CA SER A 68 -3.69 11.92 -4.56
C SER A 68 -3.90 10.48 -4.07
N PHE A 69 -3.24 10.05 -2.99
CA PHE A 69 -3.44 8.71 -2.45
C PHE A 69 -4.86 8.51 -1.92
N PHE A 70 -5.45 9.51 -1.26
CA PHE A 70 -6.83 9.41 -0.77
C PHE A 70 -7.84 9.42 -1.92
N GLU A 71 -7.62 10.21 -2.97
CA GLU A 71 -8.44 10.18 -4.18
C GLU A 71 -8.41 8.81 -4.85
N VAL A 72 -7.23 8.24 -5.04
CA VAL A 72 -7.07 6.88 -5.57
C VAL A 72 -7.76 5.84 -4.69
N LEU A 73 -7.63 5.94 -3.37
CA LEU A 73 -8.31 5.01 -2.47
C LEU A 73 -9.84 5.15 -2.53
N ASP A 74 -10.37 6.32 -2.85
CA ASP A 74 -11.81 6.51 -3.08
C ASP A 74 -12.26 5.82 -4.36
N GLU A 75 -11.56 6.03 -5.46
CA GLU A 75 -11.83 5.39 -6.74
C GLU A 75 -11.76 3.85 -6.61
N VAL A 76 -10.68 3.36 -6.05
CA VAL A 76 -10.45 1.91 -5.88
C VAL A 76 -11.51 1.28 -4.99
N SER A 77 -11.85 1.93 -3.87
CA SER A 77 -12.90 1.45 -2.97
C SER A 77 -14.24 1.33 -3.69
N ALA A 78 -14.61 2.31 -4.51
CA ALA A 78 -15.86 2.28 -5.28
C ALA A 78 -15.88 1.11 -6.27
N VAL A 79 -14.79 0.91 -7.04
CA VAL A 79 -14.70 -0.18 -8.01
C VAL A 79 -14.74 -1.55 -7.33
N PHE A 80 -13.99 -1.75 -6.26
CA PHE A 80 -13.97 -3.04 -5.54
C PHE A 80 -15.31 -3.35 -4.87
N ASN A 81 -15.97 -2.35 -4.28
CA ASN A 81 -17.31 -2.53 -3.69
C ASN A 81 -18.37 -2.87 -4.74
N ALA A 82 -18.28 -2.34 -5.96
CA ALA A 82 -19.14 -2.68 -7.08
C ALA A 82 -18.88 -4.08 -7.65
N ASN A 83 -17.68 -4.65 -7.42
CA ASN A 83 -17.21 -5.90 -8.04
C ASN A 83 -16.87 -6.99 -7.02
N LYS A 84 -17.64 -7.12 -5.92
CA LYS A 84 -17.34 -8.07 -4.81
C LYS A 84 -17.26 -9.54 -5.24
N THR A 85 -17.92 -9.92 -6.32
CA THR A 85 -17.95 -11.28 -6.85
C THR A 85 -16.98 -11.51 -8.02
N TYR A 86 -16.13 -10.53 -8.32
CA TYR A 86 -15.20 -10.63 -9.43
C TYR A 86 -14.09 -11.66 -9.17
N VAL A 87 -13.93 -12.61 -10.08
CA VAL A 87 -12.99 -13.74 -9.93
C VAL A 87 -11.74 -13.63 -10.81
N GLY A 88 -11.68 -12.64 -11.71
CA GLY A 88 -10.60 -12.52 -12.70
C GLY A 88 -9.21 -12.29 -12.10
N MET A 89 -9.13 -11.75 -10.87
CA MET A 89 -7.86 -11.53 -10.18
C MET A 89 -7.19 -12.81 -9.69
N LYS A 90 -7.94 -13.88 -9.47
CA LYS A 90 -7.49 -15.09 -8.77
C LYS A 90 -6.18 -15.66 -9.30
N LYS A 91 -6.00 -15.66 -10.61
CA LYS A 91 -4.79 -16.19 -11.26
C LYS A 91 -3.53 -15.36 -10.98
N PHE A 92 -3.69 -14.09 -10.69
CA PHE A 92 -2.60 -13.11 -10.61
C PHE A 92 -2.37 -12.61 -9.17
N ASP A 93 -3.31 -12.87 -8.27
CA ASP A 93 -3.28 -12.39 -6.90
C ASP A 93 -2.53 -13.35 -5.97
N ALA A 94 -1.28 -13.04 -5.72
CA ALA A 94 -0.41 -13.79 -4.81
C ALA A 94 -0.69 -13.53 -3.32
N THR A 95 -1.60 -12.59 -3.01
CA THR A 95 -1.87 -12.15 -1.63
C THR A 95 -3.15 -12.79 -1.09
N TYR A 96 -4.27 -12.55 -1.75
CA TYR A 96 -5.59 -12.98 -1.28
C TYR A 96 -6.27 -13.96 -2.21
N ASN A 97 -5.57 -14.45 -3.25
CA ASN A 97 -6.09 -15.43 -4.21
C ASN A 97 -7.41 -14.97 -4.88
N GLY A 98 -7.51 -13.67 -5.14
CA GLY A 98 -8.66 -13.04 -5.80
C GLY A 98 -9.85 -12.74 -4.87
N ASP A 99 -9.69 -12.83 -3.56
CA ASP A 99 -10.72 -12.47 -2.59
C ASP A 99 -10.88 -10.95 -2.51
N VAL A 100 -11.85 -10.43 -3.25
CA VAL A 100 -12.17 -8.99 -3.30
C VAL A 100 -12.55 -8.44 -1.93
N SER A 101 -13.22 -9.22 -1.07
CA SER A 101 -13.61 -8.77 0.27
C SER A 101 -12.38 -8.50 1.15
N LYS A 102 -11.33 -9.29 1.02
CA LYS A 102 -10.07 -9.04 1.72
C LYS A 102 -9.33 -7.81 1.17
N TRP A 103 -9.40 -7.59 -0.14
CA TRP A 103 -8.87 -6.37 -0.73
C TRP A 103 -9.60 -5.12 -0.24
N ILE A 104 -10.92 -5.16 -0.04
CA ILE A 104 -11.68 -4.04 0.55
C ILE A 104 -11.19 -3.75 1.98
N LYS A 105 -11.03 -4.77 2.81
CA LYS A 105 -10.44 -4.60 4.16
C LYS A 105 -9.04 -3.99 4.11
N PHE A 106 -8.23 -4.41 3.15
CA PHE A 106 -6.90 -3.86 2.94
C PHE A 106 -6.94 -2.38 2.55
N ILE A 107 -7.81 -1.99 1.61
CA ILE A 107 -8.01 -0.59 1.17
C ILE A 107 -8.36 0.29 2.37
N ASN A 108 -9.33 -0.14 3.18
CA ASN A 108 -9.77 0.60 4.36
C ASN A 108 -8.65 0.71 5.41
N SER A 109 -7.91 -0.37 5.65
CA SER A 109 -6.80 -0.39 6.60
C SER A 109 -5.63 0.48 6.11
N MET A 110 -5.39 0.51 4.79
CA MET A 110 -4.39 1.39 4.19
C MET A 110 -4.79 2.87 4.34
N ARG A 111 -6.07 3.20 4.09
CA ARG A 111 -6.62 4.53 4.33
C ARG A 111 -6.44 4.96 5.79
N LEU A 112 -6.81 4.11 6.74
CA LEU A 112 -6.65 4.39 8.15
C LEU A 112 -5.18 4.61 8.54
N ARG A 113 -4.28 3.79 8.01
CA ARG A 113 -2.84 3.93 8.21
C ARG A 113 -2.31 5.27 7.72
N LEU A 114 -2.70 5.72 6.53
CA LEU A 114 -2.30 7.01 5.97
C LEU A 114 -2.90 8.16 6.79
N ALA A 115 -4.16 8.06 7.18
CA ALA A 115 -4.83 9.05 8.02
C ALA A 115 -4.11 9.23 9.36
N ILE A 116 -3.75 8.16 10.05
CA ILE A 116 -3.01 8.23 11.33
C ILE A 116 -1.66 8.94 11.16
N ARG A 117 -0.97 8.75 10.04
CA ARG A 117 0.31 9.43 9.77
C ARG A 117 0.15 10.95 9.68
N LEU A 118 -1.00 11.44 9.22
CA LEU A 118 -1.30 12.87 9.11
C LEU A 118 -1.74 13.51 10.44
N SER A 119 -1.95 12.74 11.50
CA SER A 119 -2.58 13.19 12.74
C SER A 119 -1.89 14.40 13.41
N LYS A 120 -0.62 14.66 13.12
CA LYS A 120 0.14 15.82 13.65
C LYS A 120 0.32 16.93 12.63
N VAL A 121 0.18 16.65 11.35
CA VAL A 121 0.40 17.62 10.25
C VAL A 121 -0.93 18.22 9.82
N ASP A 122 -1.93 17.36 9.53
CA ASP A 122 -3.31 17.77 9.22
C ASP A 122 -4.31 16.92 10.01
N PRO A 123 -4.65 17.33 11.24
CA PRO A 123 -5.60 16.61 12.08
C PRO A 123 -7.02 16.56 11.50
N ALA A 124 -7.42 17.53 10.68
CA ALA A 124 -8.75 17.58 10.09
C ALA A 124 -8.91 16.54 9.00
N LEU A 125 -7.97 16.48 8.06
CA LEU A 125 -7.92 15.46 7.02
C LEU A 125 -7.74 14.06 7.64
N ALA A 126 -6.85 13.93 8.63
CA ALA A 126 -6.63 12.69 9.36
C ALA A 126 -7.92 12.14 9.98
N LYS A 127 -8.71 13.01 10.65
CA LYS A 127 -10.01 12.65 11.21
C LYS A 127 -10.97 12.18 10.11
N THR A 128 -11.14 13.00 9.07
CA THR A 128 -12.08 12.70 7.97
C THR A 128 -11.77 11.37 7.30
N GLN A 129 -10.52 11.13 6.95
CA GLN A 129 -10.11 9.90 6.28
C GLN A 129 -10.12 8.68 7.22
N GLY A 130 -9.79 8.89 8.50
CA GLY A 130 -9.85 7.83 9.50
C GLY A 130 -11.29 7.38 9.79
N GLU A 131 -12.20 8.32 9.98
CA GLU A 131 -13.63 8.03 10.19
C GLU A 131 -14.24 7.34 8.96
N LYS A 132 -13.89 7.79 7.75
CA LYS A 132 -14.32 7.15 6.48
C LYS A 132 -13.85 5.70 6.40
N ALA A 133 -12.61 5.41 6.79
CA ALA A 133 -12.06 4.06 6.79
C ALA A 133 -12.79 3.12 7.76
N ILE A 134 -13.13 3.62 8.95
CA ILE A 134 -13.81 2.85 10.00
C ILE A 134 -15.29 2.63 9.68
N ALA A 135 -15.93 3.61 9.04
CA ALA A 135 -17.35 3.56 8.72
C ALA A 135 -17.69 2.66 7.51
N ASP A 136 -16.68 2.28 6.71
CA ASP A 136 -16.89 1.43 5.54
C ASP A 136 -17.38 0.03 5.95
N ALA A 137 -18.49 -0.42 5.35
CA ALA A 137 -19.11 -1.71 5.65
C ALA A 137 -18.24 -2.93 5.30
N GLY A 138 -17.19 -2.75 4.47
CA GLY A 138 -16.22 -3.79 4.14
C GLY A 138 -15.27 -4.11 5.31
N GLY A 139 -15.19 -3.21 6.30
CA GLY A 139 -14.40 -3.39 7.51
C GLY A 139 -12.89 -3.20 7.33
N LEU A 140 -12.16 -3.52 8.38
CA LEU A 140 -10.70 -3.40 8.47
C LEU A 140 -10.05 -4.79 8.58
N ILE A 141 -8.73 -4.84 8.44
CA ILE A 141 -7.92 -6.02 8.81
C ILE A 141 -7.91 -6.10 10.34
N LEU A 142 -8.61 -7.08 10.89
CA LEU A 142 -8.71 -7.28 12.34
C LEU A 142 -8.07 -8.58 12.82
N THR A 143 -7.79 -9.51 11.91
CA THR A 143 -7.23 -10.82 12.24
C THR A 143 -6.05 -11.17 11.35
N ASN A 144 -5.21 -12.10 11.78
CA ASN A 144 -4.07 -12.58 10.98
C ASN A 144 -4.50 -13.26 9.66
N ALA A 145 -5.75 -13.75 9.58
CA ALA A 145 -6.29 -14.33 8.35
C ALA A 145 -6.52 -13.29 7.22
N ASP A 146 -6.59 -12.01 7.59
CA ASP A 146 -6.78 -10.89 6.65
C ASP A 146 -5.45 -10.18 6.31
N ASN A 147 -4.32 -10.63 6.86
CA ASN A 147 -3.03 -9.96 6.65
C ASN A 147 -2.66 -9.88 5.17
N PHE A 148 -2.16 -8.72 4.77
CA PHE A 148 -1.54 -8.51 3.47
C PHE A 148 -0.17 -9.21 3.45
N ASN A 149 -0.16 -10.42 2.92
CA ASN A 149 1.04 -11.26 2.90
C ASN A 149 1.32 -11.76 1.48
N ILE A 150 2.48 -11.39 0.94
CA ILE A 150 2.89 -11.78 -0.41
C ILE A 150 3.76 -13.03 -0.31
N SER A 151 3.32 -14.12 -0.96
CA SER A 151 4.15 -15.30 -1.11
C SER A 151 5.30 -15.03 -2.08
N LEU A 152 6.51 -15.35 -1.65
CA LEU A 152 7.71 -15.14 -2.47
C LEU A 152 7.99 -16.28 -3.47
N TYR A 153 7.07 -17.24 -3.61
CA TYR A 153 7.19 -18.37 -4.56
C TYR A 153 8.59 -19.03 -4.55
N GLY A 154 9.13 -19.33 -3.38
CA GLY A 154 10.46 -19.91 -3.21
C GLY A 154 11.60 -18.87 -3.17
N GLY A 155 11.33 -17.60 -3.38
CA GLY A 155 12.28 -16.52 -3.12
C GLY A 155 12.50 -16.30 -1.64
N LYS A 156 13.67 -15.78 -1.29
CA LYS A 156 14.01 -15.43 0.10
C LYS A 156 13.62 -13.99 0.39
N MET A 157 13.10 -13.75 1.58
CA MET A 157 12.85 -12.38 2.04
C MET A 157 14.18 -11.61 2.18
N PRO A 158 14.35 -10.43 1.55
CA PRO A 158 15.63 -9.72 1.60
C PRO A 158 16.17 -9.49 3.02
N VAL A 159 15.29 -9.14 3.96
CA VAL A 159 15.68 -8.95 5.36
C VAL A 159 16.20 -10.26 5.97
N ALA A 160 15.61 -11.41 5.65
CA ALA A 160 16.11 -12.71 6.14
C ALA A 160 17.49 -13.02 5.56
N VAL A 161 17.75 -12.71 4.29
CA VAL A 161 19.08 -12.87 3.68
C VAL A 161 20.11 -12.01 4.40
N ILE A 162 19.83 -10.73 4.62
CA ILE A 162 20.75 -9.79 5.29
C ILE A 162 21.01 -10.23 6.73
N CYS A 163 19.97 -10.66 7.45
CA CYS A 163 20.10 -11.04 8.88
C CYS A 163 20.76 -12.40 9.08
N PHE A 164 20.35 -13.41 8.29
CA PHE A 164 20.72 -14.80 8.57
C PHE A 164 21.81 -15.35 7.66
N GLU A 165 21.87 -14.94 6.40
CA GLU A 165 22.89 -15.41 5.47
C GLU A 165 24.16 -14.55 5.49
N TRP A 166 23.96 -13.23 5.34
CA TRP A 166 25.08 -12.28 5.33
C TRP A 166 25.53 -11.89 6.74
N GLN A 167 24.62 -12.01 7.71
CA GLN A 167 24.87 -11.64 9.10
C GLN A 167 25.29 -10.17 9.31
N ASP A 168 24.89 -9.31 8.39
CA ASP A 168 25.21 -7.87 8.38
C ASP A 168 24.36 -7.05 9.34
N THR A 169 23.18 -7.56 9.72
CA THR A 169 22.22 -6.82 10.53
C THR A 169 21.92 -7.59 11.83
N ARG A 170 21.85 -6.83 12.92
CA ARG A 170 21.49 -7.31 14.25
C ARG A 170 20.38 -6.43 14.82
N MET A 171 19.68 -6.92 15.83
CA MET A 171 18.77 -6.11 16.62
C MET A 171 19.56 -4.98 17.30
N GLY A 172 19.05 -3.76 17.23
CA GLY A 172 19.66 -2.64 17.94
C GLY A 172 19.53 -2.81 19.44
N ALA A 173 20.58 -2.50 20.19
CA ALA A 173 20.66 -2.68 21.64
C ALA A 173 19.47 -2.02 22.39
N GLY A 174 19.06 -0.80 21.97
CA GLY A 174 17.90 -0.13 22.58
C GLY A 174 16.58 -0.88 22.44
N LEU A 175 16.37 -1.55 21.30
CA LEU A 175 15.18 -2.39 21.10
C LEU A 175 15.28 -3.65 21.94
N GLU A 176 16.45 -4.29 22.00
CA GLU A 176 16.71 -5.46 22.84
C GLU A 176 16.44 -5.16 24.31
N GLU A 177 17.02 -4.09 24.86
CA GLU A 177 16.81 -3.66 26.25
C GLU A 177 15.32 -3.43 26.56
N PHE A 178 14.60 -2.76 25.63
CA PHE A 178 13.17 -2.52 25.78
C PHE A 178 12.38 -3.83 25.81
N MET A 179 12.64 -4.75 24.88
CA MET A 179 11.95 -6.04 24.80
C MET A 179 12.26 -6.93 26.00
N VAL A 180 13.54 -6.99 26.44
CA VAL A 180 13.95 -7.71 27.66
C VAL A 180 13.28 -7.12 28.89
N GLY A 181 13.27 -5.79 29.02
CA GLY A 181 12.63 -5.09 30.13
C GLY A 181 11.13 -5.37 30.24
N LEU A 182 10.45 -5.52 29.11
CA LEU A 182 9.03 -5.90 29.06
C LEU A 182 8.77 -7.41 29.08
N LYS A 183 9.82 -8.24 29.15
CA LYS A 183 9.73 -9.72 29.05
C LYS A 183 8.95 -10.15 27.81
N ASP A 184 9.23 -9.54 26.65
CA ASP A 184 8.54 -9.83 25.40
C ASP A 184 8.83 -11.27 24.96
N SER A 185 7.77 -12.03 24.70
CA SER A 185 7.88 -13.47 24.32
C SER A 185 8.49 -13.72 22.94
N ARG A 186 8.79 -12.67 22.19
CA ARG A 186 9.44 -12.75 20.87
C ARG A 186 10.97 -12.71 20.96
N MET A 187 11.53 -12.59 22.17
CA MET A 187 12.97 -12.65 22.46
C MET A 187 13.47 -14.08 22.58
#